data_d1b3f0456238e271b180f3716d90777a
#
_entry.id   d1b3f0456238e271b180f3716d90777a
#
_cell.length_a   1.000
_cell.length_b   1.000
_cell.length_c   1.000
_cell.angle_alpha   90.00
_cell.angle_beta   90.00
_cell.angle_gamma   90.00
#
_symmetry.space_group_name_H-M   'P 1'
#
loop_
_entity.id
_entity.type
_entity.pdbx_description
1 polymer ?
#
loop_
_entity_poly.entity_id
_entity_poly.type
_entity_poly.pdbx_seq_one_letter_code
_entity_poly.pdbx_strand_id
1 'polypeptide(L)'
;MLGAFAQAFRTPDLRRKLLFTLFIMAAFRLGSFIPTPGVDSQAVQRCMKQESQASLLDLVNLFSGGALLQLSIFALGIMPYITASIIIQLLRVVIPRFDDLHKEGQTGQAKLTQYTRYLTIFLGILQATTTISLARSGQLFQACSEPVIRDHSVLTFIMMIIVMMAGTGVIMWLGELITERGIGNGMSLLIFTSIAARLPEQLLSIGQAGKWGSVAAIVALLLVVAIAVVYIEQAQRRIPVQYAKRMIGRRQYGGTTTYIPLKINMSGVIPVIFASSILALPPMIAQFGKPQDAWVQWISSHFTQGSGFYLTIYGLMTLFFAFFYTAITFNPDEVADNMKKYGGFIPGYRAGRPTAEYLRFVINRITTAGALYLVIIALLPSFAIIPLNLSSSQMPFGGTTLLIIIGVGLQTVKEINTQLQQHHYEGFLK
;
A
#
# COMPACT_ATOMS: atom_id res chain seq x y z
N MET A 1 -18.51 -13.90 4.82
CA MET A 1 -17.99 -12.52 4.91
C MET A 1 -19.08 -11.50 5.21
N LEU A 2 -20.18 -11.42 4.46
CA LEU A 2 -21.29 -10.49 4.75
C LEU A 2 -21.90 -10.67 6.15
N GLY A 3 -22.01 -11.90 6.65
CA GLY A 3 -22.48 -12.16 8.00
C GLY A 3 -21.60 -11.58 9.11
N ALA A 4 -20.29 -11.57 8.92
CA ALA A 4 -19.35 -10.98 9.87
C ALA A 4 -19.51 -9.45 9.97
N PHE A 5 -19.71 -8.77 8.83
CA PHE A 5 -20.01 -7.33 8.82
C PHE A 5 -21.32 -7.03 9.56
N ALA A 6 -22.38 -7.81 9.31
CA ALA A 6 -23.67 -7.63 9.99
C ALA A 6 -23.53 -7.84 11.51
N GLN A 7 -22.75 -8.81 11.95
CA GLN A 7 -22.46 -9.05 13.37
C GLN A 7 -21.59 -7.96 13.99
N ALA A 8 -20.59 -7.45 13.24
CA ALA A 8 -19.73 -6.35 13.68
C ALA A 8 -20.52 -5.06 13.97
N PHE A 9 -21.54 -4.75 13.16
CA PHE A 9 -22.42 -3.61 13.42
C PHE A 9 -23.35 -3.80 14.62
N ARG A 10 -23.63 -5.05 15.03
CA ARG A 10 -24.44 -5.36 16.23
C ARG A 10 -23.63 -5.24 17.51
N THR A 11 -22.31 -5.43 17.47
CA THR A 11 -21.42 -5.31 18.62
C THR A 11 -21.07 -3.83 18.88
N PRO A 12 -21.42 -3.22 20.02
CA PRO A 12 -21.31 -1.76 20.22
C PRO A 12 -19.87 -1.25 20.12
N ASP A 13 -18.89 -1.98 20.65
CA ASP A 13 -17.48 -1.54 20.61
C ASP A 13 -16.92 -1.61 19.20
N LEU A 14 -17.21 -2.66 18.46
CA LEU A 14 -16.75 -2.82 17.09
C LEU A 14 -17.43 -1.82 16.15
N ARG A 15 -18.72 -1.55 16.38
CA ARG A 15 -19.46 -0.50 15.67
C ARG A 15 -18.83 0.88 15.85
N ARG A 16 -18.42 1.25 17.08
CA ARG A 16 -17.72 2.53 17.33
C ARG A 16 -16.42 2.62 16.54
N LYS A 17 -15.60 1.58 16.55
CA LYS A 17 -14.33 1.51 15.79
C LYS A 17 -14.56 1.60 14.29
N LEU A 18 -15.57 0.90 13.76
CA LEU A 18 -15.94 0.95 12.34
C LEU A 18 -16.41 2.36 11.93
N LEU A 19 -17.33 2.95 12.67
CA LEU A 19 -17.83 4.29 12.39
C LEU A 19 -16.73 5.34 12.49
N PHE A 20 -15.84 5.20 13.46
CA PHE A 20 -14.67 6.07 13.61
C PHE A 20 -13.74 5.97 12.38
N THR A 21 -13.43 4.76 11.93
CA THR A 21 -12.61 4.54 10.73
C THR A 21 -13.26 5.14 9.49
N LEU A 22 -14.56 4.92 9.28
CA LEU A 22 -15.32 5.50 8.17
C LEU A 22 -15.36 7.03 8.24
N PHE A 23 -15.51 7.60 9.43
CA PHE A 23 -15.48 9.05 9.63
C PHE A 23 -14.12 9.65 9.23
N ILE A 24 -13.02 9.02 9.62
CA ILE A 24 -11.67 9.49 9.23
C ILE A 24 -11.47 9.35 7.71
N MET A 25 -11.91 8.24 7.09
CA MET A 25 -11.84 8.07 5.65
C MET A 25 -12.63 9.17 4.91
N ALA A 26 -13.80 9.53 5.40
CA ALA A 26 -14.59 10.64 4.87
C ALA A 26 -13.91 11.99 5.07
N ALA A 27 -13.35 12.27 6.25
CA ALA A 27 -12.60 13.49 6.53
C ALA A 27 -11.36 13.63 5.62
N PHE A 28 -10.62 12.53 5.41
CA PHE A 28 -9.52 12.48 4.47
C PHE A 28 -9.98 12.81 3.04
N ARG A 29 -11.10 12.25 2.61
CA ARG A 29 -11.63 12.51 1.27
C ARG A 29 -12.09 13.97 1.11
N LEU A 30 -12.73 14.56 2.11
CA LEU A 30 -13.09 15.98 2.11
C LEU A 30 -11.86 16.88 1.97
N GLY A 31 -10.79 16.61 2.71
CA GLY A 31 -9.55 17.38 2.62
C GLY A 31 -8.88 17.31 1.25
N SER A 32 -9.11 16.22 0.49
CA SER A 32 -8.58 16.07 -0.87
C SER A 32 -9.21 17.03 -1.88
N PHE A 33 -10.36 17.64 -1.58
CA PHE A 33 -11.03 18.62 -2.44
C PHE A 33 -10.76 20.08 -2.06
N ILE A 34 -10.12 20.33 -0.91
CA ILE A 34 -9.81 21.67 -0.46
C ILE A 34 -8.55 22.17 -1.19
N PRO A 35 -8.63 23.17 -2.08
CA PRO A 35 -7.47 23.66 -2.80
C PRO A 35 -6.48 24.36 -1.87
N THR A 36 -5.19 24.28 -2.20
CA THR A 36 -4.15 25.02 -1.49
C THR A 36 -4.32 26.53 -1.74
N PRO A 37 -4.13 27.40 -0.74
CA PRO A 37 -4.20 28.84 -0.93
C PRO A 37 -3.27 29.32 -2.04
N GLY A 38 -3.76 30.19 -2.92
CA GLY A 38 -3.02 30.68 -4.10
C GLY A 38 -3.29 29.92 -5.40
N VAL A 39 -4.00 28.81 -5.36
CA VAL A 39 -4.40 28.01 -6.54
C VAL A 39 -5.77 28.47 -7.06
N ASP A 40 -5.85 28.66 -8.37
CA ASP A 40 -7.15 28.90 -9.04
C ASP A 40 -7.83 27.55 -9.36
N SER A 41 -8.79 27.17 -8.51
CA SER A 41 -9.52 25.91 -8.66
C SER A 41 -10.32 25.81 -9.97
N GLN A 42 -10.76 26.95 -10.55
CA GLN A 42 -11.48 26.94 -11.83
C GLN A 42 -10.52 26.70 -13.00
N ALA A 43 -9.34 27.31 -12.97
CA ALA A 43 -8.30 27.07 -13.96
C ALA A 43 -7.84 25.60 -13.90
N VAL A 44 -7.62 25.06 -12.70
CA VAL A 44 -7.27 23.63 -12.49
C VAL A 44 -8.31 22.72 -13.12
N GLN A 45 -9.61 22.93 -12.85
CA GLN A 45 -10.68 22.08 -13.39
C GLN A 45 -10.79 22.17 -14.93
N ARG A 46 -10.53 23.35 -15.51
CA ARG A 46 -10.49 23.52 -16.98
C ARG A 46 -9.30 22.77 -17.57
N CYS A 47 -8.13 22.90 -16.98
CA CYS A 47 -6.92 22.20 -17.40
C CYS A 47 -7.03 20.68 -17.29
N MET A 48 -7.62 20.16 -16.21
CA MET A 48 -7.87 18.72 -16.04
C MET A 48 -8.80 18.13 -17.12
N LYS A 49 -9.76 18.90 -17.62
CA LYS A 49 -10.65 18.45 -18.72
C LYS A 49 -9.94 18.42 -20.08
N GLN A 50 -8.90 19.23 -20.27
CA GLN A 50 -8.14 19.27 -21.51
C GLN A 50 -6.99 18.25 -21.53
N GLU A 51 -6.56 17.77 -20.36
CA GLU A 51 -5.48 16.78 -20.21
C GLU A 51 -6.00 15.39 -20.62
N SER A 52 -5.68 14.95 -21.83
CA SER A 52 -6.05 13.64 -22.36
C SER A 52 -4.88 12.65 -22.43
N GLN A 53 -3.66 13.08 -22.10
CA GLN A 53 -2.47 12.28 -22.20
C GLN A 53 -2.02 11.73 -20.84
N ALA A 54 -1.48 10.50 -20.84
CA ALA A 54 -0.87 9.90 -19.66
C ALA A 54 0.31 10.75 -19.18
N SER A 55 0.20 11.30 -18.00
CA SER A 55 1.25 12.07 -17.34
C SER A 55 2.19 11.14 -16.56
N LEU A 56 3.48 11.51 -16.49
CA LEU A 56 4.44 10.84 -15.60
C LEU A 56 4.01 10.90 -14.13
N LEU A 57 3.12 11.82 -13.79
CA LEU A 57 2.59 12.01 -12.44
C LEU A 57 1.36 11.15 -12.15
N ASP A 58 0.85 10.38 -13.10
CA ASP A 58 -0.37 9.58 -12.89
C ASP A 58 -0.25 8.57 -11.76
N LEU A 59 0.93 7.98 -11.56
CA LEU A 59 1.20 7.11 -10.42
C LEU A 59 1.05 7.85 -9.09
N VAL A 60 1.68 9.01 -8.96
CA VAL A 60 1.62 9.80 -7.72
C VAL A 60 0.19 10.32 -7.50
N ASN A 61 -0.48 10.72 -8.57
CA ASN A 61 -1.86 11.16 -8.55
C ASN A 61 -2.84 10.04 -8.17
N LEU A 62 -2.54 8.80 -8.54
CA LEU A 62 -3.32 7.63 -8.14
C LEU A 62 -3.29 7.43 -6.61
N PHE A 63 -2.10 7.49 -6.00
CA PHE A 63 -1.93 7.34 -4.55
C PHE A 63 -2.47 8.53 -3.75
N SER A 64 -2.51 9.73 -4.34
CA SER A 64 -3.14 10.90 -3.72
C SER A 64 -4.67 10.94 -3.90
N GLY A 65 -5.25 10.00 -4.66
CA GLY A 65 -6.69 9.96 -4.92
C GLY A 65 -7.19 11.11 -5.81
N GLY A 66 -6.32 11.68 -6.66
CA GLY A 66 -6.62 12.82 -7.52
C GLY A 66 -6.30 14.19 -6.91
N ALA A 67 -5.89 14.22 -5.66
CA ALA A 67 -5.58 15.44 -4.92
C ALA A 67 -4.38 16.20 -5.50
N LEU A 68 -3.41 15.48 -6.13
CA LEU A 68 -2.22 16.08 -6.72
C LEU A 68 -2.58 17.03 -7.87
N LEU A 69 -3.35 16.56 -8.84
CA LEU A 69 -3.76 17.38 -9.99
C LEU A 69 -4.71 18.51 -9.57
N GLN A 70 -5.45 18.35 -8.48
CA GLN A 70 -6.27 19.42 -7.91
C GLN A 70 -5.46 20.43 -7.09
N LEU A 71 -4.15 20.21 -6.89
CA LEU A 71 -3.30 21.03 -6.02
C LEU A 71 -3.96 21.29 -4.66
N SER A 72 -4.58 20.25 -4.09
CA SER A 72 -5.28 20.35 -2.82
C SER A 72 -4.29 20.37 -1.63
N ILE A 73 -4.79 20.64 -0.43
CA ILE A 73 -4.01 20.56 0.81
C ILE A 73 -3.40 19.15 0.98
N PHE A 74 -4.10 18.12 0.52
CA PHE A 74 -3.65 16.73 0.55
C PHE A 74 -3.00 16.26 -0.77
N ALA A 75 -2.48 17.18 -1.58
CA ALA A 75 -1.89 16.89 -2.89
C ALA A 75 -0.80 15.81 -2.86
N LEU A 76 0.07 15.82 -1.88
CA LEU A 76 1.13 14.82 -1.73
C LEU A 76 0.60 13.45 -1.27
N GLY A 77 -0.63 13.41 -0.74
CA GLY A 77 -1.20 12.19 -0.22
C GLY A 77 -0.34 11.53 0.86
N ILE A 78 -0.32 10.21 0.85
CA ILE A 78 0.42 9.38 1.80
C ILE A 78 1.83 8.99 1.29
N MET A 79 2.18 9.36 0.05
CA MET A 79 3.43 8.93 -0.61
C MET A 79 4.70 9.27 0.17
N PRO A 80 4.88 10.49 0.74
CA PRO A 80 6.09 10.79 1.52
C PRO A 80 6.28 9.86 2.70
N TYR A 81 5.18 9.49 3.38
CA TYR A 81 5.21 8.57 4.51
C TYR A 81 5.54 7.12 4.09
N ILE A 82 4.94 6.64 3.00
CA ILE A 82 5.25 5.31 2.47
C ILE A 82 6.74 5.21 2.13
N THR A 83 7.26 6.18 1.38
CA THR A 83 8.67 6.22 0.98
C THR A 83 9.59 6.27 2.21
N ALA A 84 9.27 7.09 3.21
CA ALA A 84 10.02 7.16 4.46
C ALA A 84 9.99 5.83 5.21
N SER A 85 8.83 5.19 5.31
CA SER A 85 8.67 3.89 5.96
C SER A 85 9.50 2.79 5.27
N ILE A 86 9.52 2.79 3.94
CA ILE A 86 10.34 1.87 3.13
C ILE A 86 11.83 2.08 3.46
N ILE A 87 12.29 3.33 3.43
CA ILE A 87 13.69 3.67 3.71
C ILE A 87 14.08 3.20 5.11
N ILE A 88 13.26 3.45 6.13
CA ILE A 88 13.54 3.01 7.50
C ILE A 88 13.57 1.48 7.60
N GLN A 89 12.68 0.77 6.90
CA GLN A 89 12.70 -0.70 6.87
C GLN A 89 13.94 -1.25 6.16
N LEU A 90 14.41 -0.62 5.09
CA LEU A 90 15.65 -0.98 4.42
C LEU A 90 16.87 -0.72 5.32
N LEU A 91 16.89 0.45 5.98
CA LEU A 91 17.96 0.80 6.92
C LEU A 91 18.04 -0.15 8.12
N ARG A 92 16.92 -0.73 8.53
CA ARG A 92 16.92 -1.75 9.60
C ARG A 92 17.74 -2.98 9.23
N VAL A 93 17.79 -3.36 7.96
CA VAL A 93 18.61 -4.51 7.51
C VAL A 93 20.08 -4.15 7.42
N VAL A 94 20.39 -2.90 7.08
CA VAL A 94 21.76 -2.44 6.86
C VAL A 94 22.43 -1.95 8.14
N ILE A 95 21.66 -1.29 9.03
CA ILE A 95 22.19 -0.66 10.24
C ILE A 95 21.79 -1.48 11.47
N PRO A 96 22.75 -2.15 12.17
CA PRO A 96 22.46 -2.98 13.33
C PRO A 96 21.69 -2.27 14.44
N ARG A 97 21.93 -0.96 14.65
CA ARG A 97 21.23 -0.16 15.66
C ARG A 97 19.73 -0.07 15.44
N PHE A 98 19.27 -0.06 14.17
CA PHE A 98 17.84 -0.08 13.86
C PHE A 98 17.21 -1.45 14.08
N ASP A 99 17.97 -2.53 13.90
CA ASP A 99 17.53 -3.88 14.23
C ASP A 99 17.44 -4.08 15.75
N ASP A 100 18.42 -3.57 16.52
CA ASP A 100 18.36 -3.59 17.98
C ASP A 100 17.14 -2.84 18.53
N LEU A 101 16.85 -1.64 17.99
CA LEU A 101 15.61 -0.91 18.33
C LEU A 101 14.35 -1.71 18.06
N HIS A 102 14.32 -2.48 16.97
CA HIS A 102 13.17 -3.34 16.69
C HIS A 102 13.02 -4.47 17.72
N LYS A 103 14.14 -5.04 18.19
CA LYS A 103 14.17 -6.09 19.21
C LYS A 103 13.80 -5.57 20.62
N GLU A 104 13.95 -4.27 20.88
CA GLU A 104 13.50 -3.63 22.13
C GLU A 104 11.95 -3.63 22.30
N GLY A 105 11.19 -4.07 21.31
CA GLY A 105 9.74 -4.13 21.37
C GLY A 105 9.05 -2.78 21.20
N GLN A 106 8.01 -2.48 22.01
CA GLN A 106 7.17 -1.28 21.82
C GLN A 106 7.94 0.03 21.93
N THR A 107 8.91 0.12 22.85
CA THR A 107 9.71 1.33 23.04
C THR A 107 10.61 1.64 21.85
N GLY A 108 11.26 0.63 21.30
CA GLY A 108 12.08 0.78 20.10
C GLY A 108 11.24 1.04 18.85
N GLN A 109 10.08 0.40 18.74
CA GLN A 109 9.14 0.66 17.64
C GLN A 109 8.65 2.12 17.63
N ALA A 110 8.38 2.70 18.80
CA ALA A 110 8.01 4.11 18.91
C ALA A 110 9.12 5.04 18.38
N LYS A 111 10.39 4.73 18.68
CA LYS A 111 11.54 5.49 18.14
C LYS A 111 11.66 5.36 16.62
N LEU A 112 11.50 4.14 16.08
CA LEU A 112 11.51 3.91 14.62
C LEU A 112 10.39 4.69 13.92
N THR A 113 9.19 4.73 14.50
CA THR A 113 8.07 5.54 14.00
C THR A 113 8.42 7.03 14.02
N GLN A 114 9.11 7.51 15.06
CA GLN A 114 9.56 8.90 15.14
C GLN A 114 10.58 9.24 14.03
N TYR A 115 11.54 8.37 13.74
CA TYR A 115 12.45 8.55 12.60
C TYR A 115 11.72 8.55 11.26
N THR A 116 10.71 7.71 11.10
CA THR A 116 9.85 7.72 9.92
C THR A 116 9.14 9.06 9.76
N ARG A 117 8.61 9.64 10.83
CA ARG A 117 7.97 10.96 10.81
C ARG A 117 8.93 12.07 10.37
N TYR A 118 10.16 12.10 10.91
CA TYR A 118 11.17 13.09 10.51
C TYR A 118 11.53 12.96 9.03
N LEU A 119 11.74 11.73 8.57
CA LEU A 119 12.06 11.48 7.17
C LEU A 119 10.88 11.82 6.24
N THR A 120 9.65 11.59 6.70
CA THR A 120 8.43 11.97 5.98
C THR A 120 8.36 13.49 5.77
N ILE A 121 8.68 14.28 6.79
CA ILE A 121 8.70 15.74 6.69
C ILE A 121 9.75 16.18 5.66
N PHE A 122 10.95 15.62 5.73
CA PHE A 122 12.01 15.96 4.79
C PHE A 122 11.63 15.64 3.33
N LEU A 123 11.18 14.41 3.07
CA LEU A 123 10.75 13.98 1.74
C LEU A 123 9.52 14.77 1.25
N GLY A 124 8.60 15.08 2.15
CA GLY A 124 7.42 15.87 1.83
C GLY A 124 7.75 17.28 1.39
N ILE A 125 8.73 17.95 2.04
CA ILE A 125 9.21 19.28 1.61
C ILE A 125 9.78 19.20 0.19
N LEU A 126 10.60 18.19 -0.10
CA LEU A 126 11.14 17.98 -1.45
C LEU A 126 10.03 17.79 -2.49
N GLN A 127 9.06 16.92 -2.20
CA GLN A 127 7.95 16.64 -3.11
C GLN A 127 7.02 17.85 -3.26
N ALA A 128 6.71 18.59 -2.19
CA ALA A 128 5.92 19.81 -2.24
C ALA A 128 6.59 20.86 -3.13
N THR A 129 7.88 21.09 -2.90
CA THR A 129 8.67 22.05 -3.69
C THR A 129 8.65 21.70 -5.17
N THR A 130 8.83 20.42 -5.50
CA THR A 130 8.79 19.93 -6.88
C THR A 130 7.40 20.13 -7.50
N THR A 131 6.35 19.72 -6.83
CA THR A 131 4.96 19.81 -7.34
C THR A 131 4.56 21.27 -7.59
N ILE A 132 4.85 22.17 -6.66
CA ILE A 132 4.52 23.59 -6.79
C ILE A 132 5.37 24.24 -7.91
N SER A 133 6.65 23.86 -8.02
CA SER A 133 7.53 24.35 -9.08
C SER A 133 7.01 23.96 -10.47
N LEU A 134 6.54 22.71 -10.63
CA LEU A 134 5.92 22.24 -11.87
C LEU A 134 4.59 22.93 -12.18
N ALA A 135 3.76 23.15 -11.16
CA ALA A 135 2.51 23.89 -11.33
C ALA A 135 2.76 25.33 -11.75
N ARG A 136 3.83 25.94 -11.22
CA ARG A 136 4.24 27.31 -11.54
C ARG A 136 4.84 27.45 -12.94
N SER A 137 5.60 26.45 -13.39
CA SER A 137 6.20 26.43 -14.74
C SER A 137 5.21 26.03 -15.84
N GLY A 138 3.98 25.67 -15.50
CA GLY A 138 2.97 25.16 -16.46
C GLY A 138 3.23 23.74 -16.95
N GLN A 139 4.27 23.06 -16.45
CA GLN A 139 4.61 21.69 -16.86
C GLN A 139 3.70 20.63 -16.23
N LEU A 140 2.92 20.99 -15.21
CA LEU A 140 1.98 20.09 -14.58
C LEU A 140 0.82 19.74 -15.51
N PHE A 141 0.37 20.70 -16.34
CA PHE A 141 -0.70 20.55 -17.32
C PHE A 141 -0.17 20.94 -18.69
N GLN A 142 0.37 19.98 -19.44
CA GLN A 142 1.04 20.23 -20.72
C GLN A 142 0.08 20.72 -21.82
N ALA A 143 -1.20 20.34 -21.73
CA ALA A 143 -2.23 20.72 -22.70
C ALA A 143 -2.89 22.08 -22.38
N CYS A 144 -2.54 22.73 -21.27
CA CYS A 144 -3.21 23.94 -20.80
C CYS A 144 -2.23 25.10 -20.67
N SER A 145 -2.58 26.23 -21.29
CA SER A 145 -1.77 27.46 -21.22
C SER A 145 -2.22 28.43 -20.12
N GLU A 146 -3.29 28.09 -19.38
CA GLU A 146 -3.78 28.97 -18.31
C GLU A 146 -2.88 28.90 -17.06
N PRO A 147 -2.55 30.04 -16.43
CA PRO A 147 -1.78 30.04 -15.18
C PRO A 147 -2.65 29.51 -14.03
N VAL A 148 -2.26 28.35 -13.48
CA VAL A 148 -2.96 27.70 -12.37
C VAL A 148 -2.66 28.42 -11.05
N ILE A 149 -1.50 29.05 -10.94
CA ILE A 149 -1.08 29.85 -9.78
C ILE A 149 -1.06 31.31 -10.23
N ARG A 150 -1.93 32.14 -9.64
CA ARG A 150 -2.05 33.56 -10.02
C ARG A 150 -0.92 34.41 -9.51
N ASP A 151 -0.42 34.13 -8.31
CA ASP A 151 0.60 34.92 -7.64
C ASP A 151 1.94 34.20 -7.63
N HIS A 152 2.93 34.79 -8.29
CA HIS A 152 4.28 34.26 -8.42
C HIS A 152 5.23 34.74 -7.31
N SER A 153 4.70 35.31 -6.20
CA SER A 153 5.56 35.82 -5.11
C SER A 153 6.24 34.64 -4.39
N VAL A 154 7.41 34.95 -3.80
CA VAL A 154 8.16 33.95 -2.99
C VAL A 154 7.37 33.57 -1.72
N LEU A 155 6.62 34.53 -1.18
CA LEU A 155 5.81 34.30 0.01
C LEU A 155 4.71 33.28 -0.25
N THR A 156 3.99 33.40 -1.39
CA THR A 156 2.97 32.41 -1.81
C THR A 156 3.58 31.04 -2.02
N PHE A 157 4.76 30.95 -2.60
CA PHE A 157 5.47 29.68 -2.80
C PHE A 157 5.77 28.99 -1.47
N ILE A 158 6.35 29.70 -0.50
CA ILE A 158 6.66 29.16 0.83
C ILE A 158 5.36 28.75 1.57
N MET A 159 4.32 29.60 1.50
CA MET A 159 3.03 29.31 2.12
C MET A 159 2.41 28.02 1.57
N MET A 160 2.45 27.82 0.25
CA MET A 160 1.94 26.59 -0.38
C MET A 160 2.71 25.36 0.10
N ILE A 161 4.05 25.42 0.20
CA ILE A 161 4.86 24.31 0.74
C ILE A 161 4.42 23.98 2.17
N ILE A 162 4.30 24.99 3.03
CA ILE A 162 3.91 24.80 4.43
C ILE A 162 2.53 24.18 4.53
N VAL A 163 1.56 24.63 3.73
CA VAL A 163 0.19 24.10 3.73
C VAL A 163 0.14 22.66 3.24
N MET A 164 0.84 22.30 2.15
CA MET A 164 0.91 20.92 1.67
C MET A 164 1.62 20.01 2.68
N MET A 165 2.65 20.51 3.36
CA MET A 165 3.34 19.78 4.43
C MET A 165 2.46 19.57 5.64
N ALA A 166 1.72 20.60 6.06
CA ALA A 166 0.73 20.46 7.13
C ALA A 166 -0.33 19.42 6.77
N GLY A 167 -0.79 19.42 5.51
CA GLY A 167 -1.70 18.42 4.98
C GLY A 167 -1.14 16.99 5.08
N THR A 168 0.11 16.78 4.68
CA THR A 168 0.79 15.46 4.83
C THR A 168 0.89 15.06 6.31
N GLY A 169 1.20 15.99 7.19
CA GLY A 169 1.22 15.76 8.65
C GLY A 169 -0.14 15.34 9.18
N VAL A 170 -1.22 15.97 8.73
CA VAL A 170 -2.60 15.59 9.09
C VAL A 170 -2.93 14.19 8.57
N ILE A 171 -2.60 13.85 7.32
CA ILE A 171 -2.82 12.50 6.77
C ILE A 171 -2.10 11.44 7.59
N MET A 172 -0.84 11.68 7.93
CA MET A 172 -0.05 10.79 8.77
C MET A 172 -0.71 10.58 10.14
N TRP A 173 -1.12 11.66 10.78
CA TRP A 173 -1.83 11.61 12.06
C TRP A 173 -3.16 10.86 11.97
N LEU A 174 -3.96 11.09 10.92
CA LEU A 174 -5.21 10.37 10.68
C LEU A 174 -4.96 8.87 10.47
N GLY A 175 -3.91 8.49 9.75
CA GLY A 175 -3.53 7.09 9.55
C GLY A 175 -3.11 6.40 10.85
N GLU A 176 -2.31 7.06 11.68
CA GLU A 176 -1.93 6.57 13.01
C GLU A 176 -3.16 6.43 13.92
N LEU A 177 -4.07 7.40 13.88
CA LEU A 177 -5.29 7.40 14.66
C LEU A 177 -6.23 6.24 14.32
N ILE A 178 -6.34 5.88 13.03
CA ILE A 178 -7.06 4.66 12.60
C ILE A 178 -6.37 3.42 13.17
N THR A 179 -5.05 3.35 13.11
CA THR A 179 -4.29 2.18 13.60
C THR A 179 -4.44 2.00 15.11
N GLU A 180 -4.47 3.09 15.88
CA GLU A 180 -4.60 3.04 17.34
C GLU A 180 -6.04 2.79 17.82
N ARG A 181 -7.02 3.45 17.21
CA ARG A 181 -8.41 3.48 17.71
C ARG A 181 -9.43 2.90 16.74
N GLY A 182 -9.05 2.63 15.51
CA GLY A 182 -9.91 2.09 14.47
C GLY A 182 -9.75 0.59 14.28
N ILE A 183 -9.87 0.14 13.04
CA ILE A 183 -9.74 -1.26 12.62
C ILE A 183 -8.70 -1.33 11.50
N GLY A 184 -7.73 -2.24 11.66
CA GLY A 184 -6.70 -2.52 10.67
C GLY A 184 -5.59 -1.49 10.62
N ASN A 185 -4.78 -1.55 9.54
CA ASN A 185 -3.68 -0.61 9.31
C ASN A 185 -4.21 0.68 8.67
N GLY A 186 -4.16 1.80 9.40
CA GLY A 186 -4.72 3.07 8.96
C GLY A 186 -4.09 3.59 7.67
N MET A 187 -2.78 3.43 7.49
CA MET A 187 -2.11 3.88 6.27
C MET A 187 -2.59 3.10 5.03
N SER A 188 -2.71 1.78 5.14
CA SER A 188 -3.25 0.95 4.07
C SER A 188 -4.71 1.30 3.74
N LEU A 189 -5.53 1.62 4.75
CA LEU A 189 -6.91 2.04 4.56
C LEU A 189 -7.03 3.41 3.89
N LEU A 190 -6.15 4.35 4.17
CA LEU A 190 -6.12 5.65 3.50
C LEU A 190 -5.72 5.51 2.02
N ILE A 191 -4.73 4.62 1.71
CA ILE A 191 -4.38 4.28 0.32
C ILE A 191 -5.59 3.65 -0.39
N PHE A 192 -6.22 2.66 0.26
CA PHE A 192 -7.43 2.04 -0.25
C PHE A 192 -8.52 3.08 -0.56
N THR A 193 -8.75 4.02 0.33
CA THR A 193 -9.74 5.10 0.16
C THR A 193 -9.40 5.98 -1.03
N SER A 194 -8.13 6.36 -1.18
CA SER A 194 -7.67 7.18 -2.32
C SER A 194 -7.97 6.50 -3.65
N ILE A 195 -7.63 5.23 -3.74
CA ILE A 195 -7.76 4.45 -4.96
C ILE A 195 -9.23 4.11 -5.25
N ALA A 196 -9.95 3.58 -4.24
CA ALA A 196 -11.33 3.14 -4.40
C ALA A 196 -12.28 4.30 -4.78
N ALA A 197 -12.01 5.51 -4.28
CA ALA A 197 -12.84 6.67 -4.58
C ALA A 197 -12.76 7.14 -6.05
N ARG A 198 -11.66 6.85 -6.75
CA ARG A 198 -11.50 7.20 -8.17
C ARG A 198 -12.07 6.17 -9.14
N LEU A 199 -12.28 4.94 -8.68
CA LEU A 199 -12.79 3.84 -9.51
C LEU A 199 -14.07 4.18 -10.27
N PRO A 200 -15.15 4.67 -9.61
CA PRO A 200 -16.40 4.95 -10.28
C PRO A 200 -16.28 6.08 -11.32
N GLU A 201 -15.54 7.14 -10.99
CA GLU A 201 -15.32 8.29 -11.87
C GLU A 201 -14.61 7.88 -13.17
N GLN A 202 -13.57 7.07 -13.05
CA GLN A 202 -12.80 6.59 -14.19
C GLN A 202 -13.61 5.63 -15.08
N LEU A 203 -14.39 4.72 -14.48
CA LEU A 203 -15.29 3.85 -15.25
C LEU A 203 -16.36 4.64 -15.99
N LEU A 204 -16.93 5.66 -15.35
CA LEU A 204 -17.92 6.54 -15.98
C LEU A 204 -17.32 7.36 -17.13
N SER A 205 -16.08 7.84 -17.01
CA SER A 205 -15.41 8.59 -18.07
C SER A 205 -15.20 7.74 -19.34
N ILE A 206 -14.81 6.45 -19.17
CA ILE A 206 -14.68 5.51 -20.29
C ILE A 206 -16.05 5.24 -20.95
N GLY A 207 -17.10 5.09 -20.14
CA GLY A 207 -18.47 4.89 -20.62
C GLY A 207 -18.99 6.08 -21.43
N GLN A 208 -18.76 7.30 -20.94
CA GLN A 208 -19.16 8.54 -21.62
C GLN A 208 -18.40 8.75 -22.94
N ALA A 209 -17.19 8.21 -23.09
CA ALA A 209 -16.48 8.17 -24.38
C ALA A 209 -17.08 7.17 -25.38
N GLY A 210 -18.26 6.61 -25.12
CA GLY A 210 -18.97 5.68 -26.01
C GLY A 210 -18.47 4.23 -25.95
N LYS A 211 -17.55 3.89 -25.04
CA LYS A 211 -16.92 2.57 -24.92
C LYS A 211 -17.53 1.70 -23.82
N TRP A 212 -18.86 1.60 -23.75
CA TRP A 212 -19.54 0.77 -22.72
C TRP A 212 -19.15 -0.72 -22.79
N GLY A 213 -18.86 -1.24 -23.97
CA GLY A 213 -18.35 -2.61 -24.13
C GLY A 213 -17.00 -2.81 -23.42
N SER A 214 -16.10 -1.83 -23.52
CA SER A 214 -14.81 -1.85 -22.80
C SER A 214 -15.00 -1.74 -21.29
N VAL A 215 -15.97 -0.95 -20.81
CA VAL A 215 -16.31 -0.88 -19.37
C VAL A 215 -16.78 -2.25 -18.87
N ALA A 216 -17.66 -2.92 -19.59
CA ALA A 216 -18.12 -4.27 -19.21
C ALA A 216 -16.96 -5.29 -19.18
N ALA A 217 -16.06 -5.23 -20.17
CA ALA A 217 -14.88 -6.10 -20.22
C ALA A 217 -13.92 -5.82 -19.05
N ILE A 218 -13.69 -4.54 -18.72
CA ILE A 218 -12.86 -4.14 -17.56
C ILE A 218 -13.48 -4.65 -16.26
N VAL A 219 -14.77 -4.45 -16.05
CA VAL A 219 -15.45 -4.91 -14.82
C VAL A 219 -15.41 -6.44 -14.72
N ALA A 220 -15.61 -7.16 -15.81
CA ALA A 220 -15.49 -8.62 -15.84
C ALA A 220 -14.05 -9.06 -15.49
N LEU A 221 -13.03 -8.43 -16.07
CA LEU A 221 -11.62 -8.68 -15.75
C LEU A 221 -11.35 -8.43 -14.26
N LEU A 222 -11.82 -7.29 -13.72
CA LEU A 222 -11.69 -6.94 -12.31
C LEU A 222 -12.27 -8.01 -11.39
N LEU A 223 -13.46 -8.54 -11.73
CA LEU A 223 -14.11 -9.60 -10.95
C LEU A 223 -13.31 -10.91 -11.01
N VAL A 224 -12.84 -11.31 -12.18
CA VAL A 224 -12.03 -12.53 -12.32
C VAL A 224 -10.74 -12.42 -11.52
N VAL A 225 -10.05 -11.30 -11.64
CA VAL A 225 -8.81 -11.04 -10.88
C VAL A 225 -9.10 -11.00 -9.37
N ALA A 226 -10.19 -10.36 -8.96
CA ALA A 226 -10.59 -10.31 -7.55
C ALA A 226 -10.81 -11.71 -6.98
N ILE A 227 -11.50 -12.57 -7.69
CA ILE A 227 -11.74 -13.97 -7.26
C ILE A 227 -10.42 -14.73 -7.15
N ALA A 228 -9.53 -14.61 -8.15
CA ALA A 228 -8.22 -15.26 -8.14
C ALA A 228 -7.35 -14.77 -6.97
N VAL A 229 -7.30 -13.45 -6.74
CA VAL A 229 -6.54 -12.84 -5.63
C VAL A 229 -7.09 -13.31 -4.28
N VAL A 230 -8.42 -13.28 -4.08
CA VAL A 230 -9.05 -13.74 -2.84
C VAL A 230 -8.73 -15.20 -2.56
N TYR A 231 -8.76 -16.05 -3.59
CA TYR A 231 -8.45 -17.47 -3.44
C TYR A 231 -7.00 -17.70 -3.02
N ILE A 232 -6.03 -17.03 -3.65
CA ILE A 232 -4.61 -17.19 -3.35
C ILE A 232 -4.24 -16.55 -2.00
N GLU A 233 -4.79 -15.37 -1.68
CA GLU A 233 -4.54 -14.69 -0.40
C GLU A 233 -5.08 -15.45 0.82
N GLN A 234 -6.10 -16.30 0.63
CA GLN A 234 -6.62 -17.17 1.68
C GLN A 234 -5.91 -18.52 1.75
N ALA A 235 -5.19 -18.89 0.70
CA ALA A 235 -4.48 -20.15 0.65
C ALA A 235 -3.31 -20.16 1.63
N GLN A 236 -3.24 -21.20 2.45
CA GLN A 236 -2.21 -21.38 3.48
C GLN A 236 -1.74 -22.81 3.56
N ARG A 237 -0.44 -23.00 3.76
CA ARG A 237 0.12 -24.30 4.12
C ARG A 237 0.13 -24.45 5.64
N ARG A 238 -0.51 -25.48 6.17
CA ARG A 238 -0.55 -25.76 7.60
C ARG A 238 0.54 -26.78 7.95
N ILE A 239 1.51 -26.38 8.78
CA ILE A 239 2.57 -27.25 9.27
C ILE A 239 2.12 -27.77 10.66
N PRO A 240 1.98 -29.09 10.85
CA PRO A 240 1.59 -29.64 12.15
C PRO A 240 2.73 -29.50 13.17
N VAL A 241 2.40 -29.01 14.35
CA VAL A 241 3.27 -28.92 15.52
C VAL A 241 2.67 -29.73 16.64
N GLN A 242 3.47 -30.62 17.21
CA GLN A 242 3.08 -31.41 18.36
C GLN A 242 3.77 -30.90 19.61
N TYR A 243 3.04 -30.78 20.69
CA TYR A 243 3.58 -30.47 22.00
C TYR A 243 3.70 -31.74 22.84
N ALA A 244 4.81 -31.87 23.56
CA ALA A 244 5.07 -33.00 24.40
C ALA A 244 3.98 -33.13 25.47
N LYS A 245 3.47 -34.36 25.66
CA LYS A 245 2.52 -34.67 26.74
C LYS A 245 3.28 -34.66 28.07
N ARG A 246 2.80 -33.90 29.04
CA ARG A 246 3.31 -33.93 30.41
C ARG A 246 2.34 -34.70 31.28
N MET A 247 2.83 -35.70 32.01
CA MET A 247 2.06 -36.38 33.06
C MET A 247 2.38 -35.69 34.40
N ILE A 248 1.34 -35.18 35.06
CA ILE A 248 1.42 -34.67 36.43
C ILE A 248 0.49 -35.55 37.26
N GLY A 249 1.10 -36.52 37.99
CA GLY A 249 0.35 -37.57 38.69
C GLY A 249 -0.38 -38.51 37.74
N ARG A 250 -1.69 -38.74 37.97
CA ARG A 250 -2.55 -39.55 37.10
C ARG A 250 -3.22 -38.81 35.94
N ARG A 251 -3.00 -37.50 35.81
CA ARG A 251 -3.63 -36.69 34.75
C ARG A 251 -2.61 -36.36 33.66
N GLN A 252 -3.00 -36.60 32.41
CA GLN A 252 -2.26 -36.19 31.24
C GLN A 252 -2.63 -34.73 30.89
N TYR A 253 -1.62 -33.82 30.86
CA TYR A 253 -1.75 -32.47 30.39
C TYR A 253 -0.95 -32.29 29.10
N GLY A 254 -1.52 -31.64 28.09
CA GLY A 254 -0.87 -31.40 26.81
C GLY A 254 -1.15 -32.48 25.76
N GLY A 255 -0.42 -32.46 24.67
CA GLY A 255 -0.61 -33.36 23.53
C GLY A 255 -1.61 -32.84 22.48
N THR A 256 -1.91 -31.54 22.51
CA THR A 256 -2.68 -30.90 21.46
C THR A 256 -1.79 -30.71 20.23
N THR A 257 -2.31 -31.09 19.06
CA THR A 257 -1.68 -30.81 17.78
C THR A 257 -2.13 -29.42 17.33
N THR A 258 -1.19 -28.51 17.16
CA THR A 258 -1.42 -27.16 16.64
C THR A 258 -0.82 -27.06 15.24
N TYR A 259 -1.23 -26.08 14.47
CA TYR A 259 -0.70 -25.86 13.13
C TYR A 259 -0.09 -24.47 13.01
N ILE A 260 1.07 -24.36 12.37
CA ILE A 260 1.62 -23.08 11.92
C ILE A 260 1.06 -22.78 10.54
N PRO A 261 0.18 -21.76 10.38
CA PRO A 261 -0.37 -21.38 9.08
C PRO A 261 0.64 -20.51 8.32
N LEU A 262 1.26 -21.03 7.27
CA LEU A 262 2.09 -20.27 6.35
C LEU A 262 1.25 -19.87 5.14
N LYS A 263 0.97 -18.58 4.96
CA LYS A 263 0.26 -18.05 3.79
C LYS A 263 1.12 -18.18 2.55
N ILE A 264 0.54 -18.38 1.37
CA ILE A 264 1.26 -18.38 0.09
C ILE A 264 1.87 -16.99 -0.15
N ASN A 265 1.10 -15.95 0.06
CA ASN A 265 1.60 -14.57 0.06
C ASN A 265 1.77 -14.10 1.51
N MET A 266 3.00 -14.22 2.06
CA MET A 266 3.32 -13.76 3.40
C MET A 266 3.59 -12.27 3.45
N SER A 267 4.04 -11.70 2.36
CA SER A 267 4.38 -10.28 2.23
C SER A 267 3.17 -9.38 1.95
N GLY A 268 2.01 -9.96 1.59
CA GLY A 268 0.82 -9.21 1.24
C GLY A 268 1.02 -8.31 0.02
N VAL A 269 0.46 -7.12 0.04
CA VAL A 269 0.56 -6.12 -1.06
C VAL A 269 1.76 -5.18 -0.94
N ILE A 270 2.49 -5.24 0.17
CA ILE A 270 3.58 -4.31 0.50
C ILE A 270 4.69 -4.31 -0.57
N PRO A 271 5.17 -5.45 -1.10
CA PRO A 271 6.20 -5.46 -2.14
C PRO A 271 5.81 -4.67 -3.39
N VAL A 272 4.55 -4.74 -3.77
CA VAL A 272 4.01 -4.07 -4.95
C VAL A 272 3.95 -2.55 -4.72
N ILE A 273 3.55 -2.12 -3.52
CA ILE A 273 3.57 -0.72 -3.12
C ILE A 273 5.02 -0.18 -3.10
N PHE A 274 5.97 -0.96 -2.59
CA PHE A 274 7.39 -0.58 -2.56
C PHE A 274 7.97 -0.43 -3.97
N ALA A 275 7.73 -1.41 -4.83
CA ALA A 275 8.17 -1.37 -6.22
C ALA A 275 7.62 -0.14 -6.96
N SER A 276 6.32 0.14 -6.82
CA SER A 276 5.69 1.30 -7.45
C SER A 276 6.20 2.64 -6.89
N SER A 277 6.43 2.72 -5.58
CA SER A 277 6.94 3.94 -4.94
C SER A 277 8.37 4.27 -5.37
N ILE A 278 9.24 3.25 -5.49
CA ILE A 278 10.61 3.45 -5.96
C ILE A 278 10.63 3.81 -7.46
N LEU A 279 9.79 3.17 -8.26
CA LEU A 279 9.66 3.48 -9.68
C LEU A 279 9.05 4.86 -9.97
N ALA A 280 8.39 5.48 -8.99
CA ALA A 280 7.93 6.85 -9.09
C ALA A 280 9.07 7.89 -8.90
N LEU A 281 10.20 7.50 -8.27
CA LEU A 281 11.31 8.42 -7.99
C LEU A 281 12.03 8.93 -9.26
N PRO A 282 12.43 8.09 -10.24
CA PRO A 282 13.11 8.57 -11.44
C PRO A 282 12.31 9.61 -12.23
N PRO A 283 11.00 9.43 -12.52
CA PRO A 283 10.19 10.48 -13.12
C PRO A 283 10.11 11.76 -12.29
N MET A 284 10.08 11.65 -10.95
CA MET A 284 10.11 12.85 -10.08
C MET A 284 11.44 13.58 -10.15
N ILE A 285 12.56 12.86 -10.21
CA ILE A 285 13.90 13.47 -10.36
C ILE A 285 14.04 14.12 -11.74
N ALA A 286 13.50 13.49 -12.79
CA ALA A 286 13.53 14.04 -14.14
C ALA A 286 12.86 15.43 -14.26
N GLN A 287 11.92 15.75 -13.37
CA GLN A 287 11.23 17.03 -13.33
C GLN A 287 12.13 18.21 -12.91
N PHE A 288 13.27 17.95 -12.27
CA PHE A 288 14.26 18.99 -11.94
C PHE A 288 15.17 19.35 -13.13
N GLY A 289 15.18 18.52 -14.18
CA GLY A 289 15.96 18.76 -15.39
C GLY A 289 15.19 19.56 -16.44
N LYS A 290 15.92 20.04 -17.45
CA LYS A 290 15.28 20.68 -18.60
C LYS A 290 14.73 19.61 -19.54
N PRO A 291 13.55 19.82 -20.18
CA PRO A 291 12.96 18.85 -21.12
C PRO A 291 13.88 18.46 -22.30
N GLN A 292 14.86 19.29 -22.59
CA GLN A 292 15.83 19.08 -23.67
C GLN A 292 17.04 18.24 -23.26
N ASP A 293 17.23 17.99 -21.96
CA ASP A 293 18.36 17.21 -21.47
C ASP A 293 18.20 15.73 -21.84
N ALA A 294 19.26 15.13 -22.37
CA ALA A 294 19.24 13.74 -22.85
C ALA A 294 18.81 12.73 -21.77
N TRP A 295 19.23 12.94 -20.52
CA TRP A 295 18.85 12.06 -19.40
C TRP A 295 17.36 12.19 -19.03
N VAL A 296 16.77 13.41 -19.14
CA VAL A 296 15.33 13.63 -18.90
C VAL A 296 14.51 12.94 -19.98
N GLN A 297 14.91 13.08 -21.26
CA GLN A 297 14.26 12.41 -22.38
C GLN A 297 14.36 10.89 -22.25
N TRP A 298 15.52 10.38 -21.84
CA TRP A 298 15.70 8.95 -21.62
C TRP A 298 14.77 8.41 -20.52
N ILE A 299 14.69 9.12 -19.37
CA ILE A 299 13.77 8.72 -18.29
C ILE A 299 12.32 8.80 -18.76
N SER A 300 11.92 9.89 -19.40
CA SER A 300 10.52 10.07 -19.86
C SER A 300 10.08 9.03 -20.87
N SER A 301 11.00 8.56 -21.75
CA SER A 301 10.68 7.53 -22.73
C SER A 301 10.64 6.11 -22.15
N HIS A 302 11.47 5.81 -21.15
CA HIS A 302 11.60 4.44 -20.63
C HIS A 302 10.76 4.17 -19.35
N PHE A 303 10.51 5.21 -18.52
CA PHE A 303 9.73 5.10 -17.29
C PHE A 303 8.24 5.47 -17.46
N THR A 304 7.76 5.56 -18.70
CA THR A 304 6.32 5.70 -18.97
C THR A 304 5.60 4.38 -18.64
N GLN A 305 4.44 4.49 -18.00
CA GLN A 305 3.57 3.32 -17.76
C GLN A 305 3.21 2.66 -19.09
N GLY A 306 3.49 1.34 -19.19
CA GLY A 306 3.26 0.58 -20.42
C GLY A 306 4.50 0.37 -21.29
N SER A 307 5.64 1.04 -21.00
CA SER A 307 6.89 0.70 -21.69
C SER A 307 7.39 -0.68 -21.23
N GLY A 308 7.93 -1.47 -22.13
CA GLY A 308 8.48 -2.80 -21.82
C GLY A 308 9.57 -2.73 -20.74
N PHE A 309 10.38 -1.67 -20.77
CA PHE A 309 11.42 -1.42 -19.77
C PHE A 309 10.82 -1.20 -18.36
N TYR A 310 9.81 -0.34 -18.25
CA TYR A 310 9.11 -0.10 -16.99
C TYR A 310 8.50 -1.38 -16.43
N LEU A 311 7.78 -2.14 -17.25
CA LEU A 311 7.13 -3.40 -16.85
C LEU A 311 8.14 -4.43 -16.36
N THR A 312 9.29 -4.55 -17.05
CA THR A 312 10.35 -5.48 -16.66
C THR A 312 10.95 -5.10 -15.30
N ILE A 313 11.32 -3.83 -15.11
CA ILE A 313 11.89 -3.38 -13.84
C ILE A 313 10.85 -3.49 -12.72
N TYR A 314 9.59 -3.15 -12.99
CA TYR A 314 8.51 -3.28 -12.03
C TYR A 314 8.31 -4.72 -11.56
N GLY A 315 8.32 -5.68 -12.49
CA GLY A 315 8.26 -7.11 -12.17
C GLY A 315 9.45 -7.57 -11.33
N LEU A 316 10.67 -7.19 -11.72
CA LEU A 316 11.90 -7.54 -10.99
C LEU A 316 11.93 -6.92 -9.58
N MET A 317 11.54 -5.65 -9.44
CA MET A 317 11.45 -4.98 -8.14
C MET A 317 10.39 -5.62 -7.24
N THR A 318 9.22 -5.96 -7.79
CA THR A 318 8.17 -6.65 -7.04
C THR A 318 8.67 -7.99 -6.52
N LEU A 319 9.37 -8.76 -7.36
CA LEU A 319 9.95 -10.04 -6.99
C LEU A 319 11.02 -9.87 -5.88
N PHE A 320 11.93 -8.92 -6.06
CA PHE A 320 12.97 -8.61 -5.07
C PHE A 320 12.35 -8.25 -3.71
N PHE A 321 11.39 -7.33 -3.69
CA PHE A 321 10.75 -6.91 -2.45
C PHE A 321 9.89 -7.99 -1.82
N ALA A 322 9.31 -8.90 -2.60
CA ALA A 322 8.58 -10.04 -2.04
C ALA A 322 9.49 -10.96 -1.21
N PHE A 323 10.66 -11.30 -1.74
CA PHE A 323 11.67 -12.06 -0.97
C PHE A 323 12.22 -11.28 0.20
N PHE A 324 12.58 -10.03 -0.04
CA PHE A 324 13.16 -9.16 0.97
C PHE A 324 12.21 -8.98 2.18
N TYR A 325 10.94 -8.66 1.90
CA TYR A 325 9.95 -8.46 2.97
C TYR A 325 9.63 -9.75 3.72
N THR A 326 9.54 -10.87 3.03
CA THR A 326 9.32 -12.16 3.67
C THR A 326 10.48 -12.53 4.61
N ALA A 327 11.73 -12.28 4.20
CA ALA A 327 12.91 -12.52 5.00
C ALA A 327 12.96 -11.67 6.28
N ILE A 328 12.44 -10.44 6.22
CA ILE A 328 12.37 -9.56 7.41
C ILE A 328 11.22 -9.94 8.34
N THR A 329 10.07 -10.30 7.77
CA THR A 329 8.83 -10.52 8.53
C THR A 329 8.84 -11.87 9.25
N PHE A 330 9.48 -12.87 8.68
CA PHE A 330 9.54 -14.21 9.23
C PHE A 330 10.96 -14.66 9.46
N ASN A 331 11.33 -14.80 10.74
CA ASN A 331 12.63 -15.35 11.15
C ASN A 331 12.47 -16.83 11.55
N PRO A 332 12.91 -17.79 10.70
CA PRO A 332 12.77 -19.20 10.98
C PRO A 332 13.51 -19.66 12.24
N ASP A 333 14.67 -19.04 12.54
CA ASP A 333 15.50 -19.40 13.69
C ASP A 333 14.79 -19.02 15.00
N GLU A 334 14.21 -17.82 15.07
CA GLU A 334 13.47 -17.37 16.24
C GLU A 334 12.20 -18.22 16.49
N VAL A 335 11.48 -18.58 15.42
CA VAL A 335 10.31 -19.46 15.54
C VAL A 335 10.70 -20.84 16.03
N ALA A 336 11.78 -21.41 15.51
CA ALA A 336 12.28 -22.73 15.93
C ALA A 336 12.76 -22.73 17.40
N ASP A 337 13.45 -21.66 17.84
CA ASP A 337 13.89 -21.50 19.22
C ASP A 337 12.70 -21.31 20.17
N ASN A 338 11.71 -20.53 19.80
CA ASN A 338 10.49 -20.38 20.59
C ASN A 338 9.75 -21.72 20.71
N MET A 339 9.60 -22.48 19.60
CA MET A 339 9.02 -23.81 19.63
C MET A 339 9.78 -24.74 20.60
N LYS A 340 11.12 -24.72 20.55
CA LYS A 340 11.97 -25.52 21.45
C LYS A 340 11.74 -25.14 22.91
N LYS A 341 11.67 -23.84 23.24
CA LYS A 341 11.40 -23.34 24.59
C LYS A 341 10.05 -23.83 25.15
N TYR A 342 9.03 -23.91 24.31
CA TYR A 342 7.69 -24.34 24.69
C TYR A 342 7.45 -25.87 24.55
N GLY A 343 8.51 -26.63 24.21
CA GLY A 343 8.42 -28.09 24.06
C GLY A 343 7.63 -28.56 22.83
N GLY A 344 7.49 -27.69 21.83
CA GLY A 344 6.88 -28.01 20.54
C GLY A 344 7.91 -28.57 19.56
N PHE A 345 7.50 -29.53 18.72
CA PHE A 345 8.33 -30.06 17.65
C PHE A 345 7.48 -30.36 16.40
N ILE A 346 8.13 -30.36 15.25
CA ILE A 346 7.53 -30.77 13.99
C ILE A 346 7.78 -32.28 13.82
N PRO A 347 6.76 -33.10 13.56
CA PRO A 347 6.97 -34.53 13.33
C PRO A 347 8.00 -34.79 12.24
N GLY A 348 9.00 -35.62 12.55
CA GLY A 348 10.10 -35.94 11.63
C GLY A 348 11.33 -35.02 11.70
N TYR A 349 11.27 -33.90 12.45
CA TYR A 349 12.40 -32.99 12.63
C TYR A 349 12.74 -32.78 14.12
N ARG A 350 14.04 -32.77 14.45
CA ARG A 350 14.50 -32.43 15.80
C ARG A 350 14.24 -30.96 16.10
N ALA A 351 13.83 -30.67 17.33
CA ALA A 351 13.66 -29.30 17.80
C ALA A 351 14.98 -28.50 17.73
N GLY A 352 14.92 -27.24 17.30
CA GLY A 352 16.03 -26.34 17.13
C GLY A 352 16.46 -26.16 15.67
N ARG A 353 17.78 -26.17 15.40
CA ARG A 353 18.35 -25.86 14.07
C ARG A 353 17.75 -26.66 12.90
N PRO A 354 17.54 -27.98 12.98
CA PRO A 354 16.91 -28.74 11.89
C PRO A 354 15.49 -28.29 11.59
N THR A 355 14.73 -27.86 12.61
CA THR A 355 13.40 -27.27 12.45
C THR A 355 13.49 -25.91 11.72
N ALA A 356 14.47 -25.07 12.06
CA ALA A 356 14.70 -23.79 11.39
C ALA A 356 15.05 -23.97 9.90
N GLU A 357 15.92 -24.93 9.59
CA GLU A 357 16.32 -25.27 8.22
C GLU A 357 15.11 -25.76 7.38
N TYR A 358 14.27 -26.61 7.96
CA TYR A 358 13.04 -27.06 7.32
C TYR A 358 12.06 -25.90 7.06
N LEU A 359 11.82 -25.04 8.06
CA LEU A 359 10.98 -23.87 7.91
C LEU A 359 11.51 -22.93 6.82
N ARG A 360 12.82 -22.67 6.81
CA ARG A 360 13.49 -21.85 5.78
C ARG A 360 13.29 -22.42 4.38
N PHE A 361 13.45 -23.74 4.22
CA PHE A 361 13.21 -24.41 2.94
C PHE A 361 11.74 -24.27 2.46
N VAL A 362 10.78 -24.48 3.37
CA VAL A 362 9.36 -24.38 3.04
C VAL A 362 8.99 -22.94 2.68
N ILE A 363 9.47 -21.96 3.46
CA ILE A 363 9.20 -20.54 3.23
C ILE A 363 9.75 -20.07 1.90
N ASN A 364 10.99 -20.40 1.57
CA ASN A 364 11.59 -19.99 0.30
C ASN A 364 10.76 -20.51 -0.89
N ARG A 365 10.29 -21.76 -0.83
CA ARG A 365 9.45 -22.31 -1.90
C ARG A 365 8.08 -21.66 -1.99
N ILE A 366 7.44 -21.40 -0.86
CA ILE A 366 6.14 -20.71 -0.81
C ILE A 366 6.30 -19.27 -1.29
N THR A 367 7.35 -18.57 -0.85
CA THR A 367 7.63 -17.18 -1.27
C THR A 367 7.88 -17.08 -2.76
N THR A 368 8.57 -18.05 -3.37
CA THR A 368 8.78 -18.08 -4.83
C THR A 368 7.44 -18.11 -5.57
N ALA A 369 6.53 -18.99 -5.16
CA ALA A 369 5.19 -19.08 -5.75
C ALA A 369 4.38 -17.79 -5.52
N GLY A 370 4.44 -17.23 -4.30
CA GLY A 370 3.78 -15.98 -3.93
C GLY A 370 4.33 -14.76 -4.68
N ALA A 371 5.66 -14.69 -4.87
CA ALA A 371 6.30 -13.61 -5.61
C ALA A 371 5.95 -13.64 -7.11
N LEU A 372 5.95 -14.83 -7.73
CA LEU A 372 5.50 -14.99 -9.12
C LEU A 372 4.03 -14.61 -9.29
N TYR A 373 3.19 -15.02 -8.36
CA TYR A 373 1.78 -14.60 -8.33
C TYR A 373 1.65 -13.07 -8.28
N LEU A 374 2.38 -12.39 -7.38
CA LEU A 374 2.34 -10.92 -7.26
C LEU A 374 2.77 -10.25 -8.57
N VAL A 375 3.83 -10.74 -9.22
CA VAL A 375 4.30 -10.21 -10.51
C VAL A 375 3.25 -10.40 -11.60
N ILE A 376 2.64 -11.59 -11.71
CA ILE A 376 1.60 -11.85 -12.69
C ILE A 376 0.42 -10.91 -12.52
N ILE A 377 -0.11 -10.77 -11.30
CA ILE A 377 -1.24 -9.86 -11.03
C ILE A 377 -0.85 -8.40 -11.24
N ALA A 378 0.36 -8.00 -10.86
CA ALA A 378 0.83 -6.63 -11.04
C ALA A 378 0.94 -6.23 -12.53
N LEU A 379 1.34 -7.16 -13.40
CA LEU A 379 1.51 -6.93 -14.83
C LEU A 379 0.24 -7.21 -15.66
N LEU A 380 -0.70 -7.99 -15.14
CA LEU A 380 -1.89 -8.45 -15.86
C LEU A 380 -2.70 -7.31 -16.50
N PRO A 381 -3.02 -6.18 -15.83
CA PRO A 381 -3.75 -5.09 -16.45
C PRO A 381 -2.99 -4.46 -17.63
N SER A 382 -1.66 -4.37 -17.55
CA SER A 382 -0.85 -3.83 -18.65
C SER A 382 -0.93 -4.69 -19.90
N PHE A 383 -1.05 -6.00 -19.76
CA PHE A 383 -1.28 -6.91 -20.89
C PHE A 383 -2.74 -6.88 -21.39
N ALA A 384 -3.70 -6.53 -20.56
CA ALA A 384 -5.10 -6.42 -20.95
C ALA A 384 -5.41 -5.17 -21.82
N ILE A 385 -4.55 -4.16 -21.79
CA ILE A 385 -4.67 -2.93 -22.60
C ILE A 385 -4.62 -3.26 -24.09
N ILE A 386 -3.75 -4.17 -24.50
CA ILE A 386 -3.47 -4.50 -25.90
C ILE A 386 -4.74 -4.99 -26.62
N PRO A 387 -5.47 -6.03 -26.16
CA PRO A 387 -6.66 -6.53 -26.85
C PRO A 387 -7.87 -5.61 -26.75
N LEU A 388 -7.91 -4.69 -25.77
CA LEU A 388 -9.05 -3.78 -25.57
C LEU A 388 -8.94 -2.47 -26.37
N ASN A 389 -7.83 -2.27 -27.10
CA ASN A 389 -7.55 -1.03 -27.86
C ASN A 389 -7.75 0.25 -27.00
N LEU A 390 -7.38 0.16 -25.74
CA LEU A 390 -7.40 1.29 -24.82
C LEU A 390 -6.03 1.96 -24.81
N SER A 391 -6.00 3.28 -24.75
CA SER A 391 -4.76 4.00 -24.45
C SER A 391 -4.36 3.76 -22.98
N SER A 392 -3.07 3.77 -22.68
CA SER A 392 -2.58 3.61 -21.30
C SER A 392 -3.17 4.63 -20.33
N SER A 393 -3.53 5.82 -20.83
CA SER A 393 -4.23 6.86 -20.08
C SER A 393 -5.69 6.56 -19.75
N GLN A 394 -6.33 5.67 -20.53
CA GLN A 394 -7.72 5.27 -20.33
C GLN A 394 -7.86 4.07 -19.41
N MET A 395 -6.77 3.38 -19.07
CA MET A 395 -6.81 2.28 -18.14
C MET A 395 -6.47 2.76 -16.73
N PRO A 396 -7.49 3.02 -15.91
CA PRO A 396 -7.31 3.60 -14.58
C PRO A 396 -6.68 2.63 -13.57
N PHE A 397 -6.52 1.34 -13.97
CA PHE A 397 -6.21 0.28 -13.04
C PHE A 397 -4.90 -0.41 -13.41
N GLY A 398 -3.81 0.02 -12.78
CA GLY A 398 -2.61 -0.81 -12.71
C GLY A 398 -2.84 -2.04 -11.82
N GLY A 399 -2.02 -3.07 -11.97
CA GLY A 399 -2.07 -4.25 -11.11
C GLY A 399 -1.89 -3.94 -9.62
N THR A 400 -1.14 -2.88 -9.31
CA THR A 400 -1.01 -2.32 -7.95
C THR A 400 -2.35 -1.93 -7.35
N THR A 401 -3.17 -1.23 -8.12
CA THR A 401 -4.49 -0.74 -7.68
C THR A 401 -5.39 -1.89 -7.24
N LEU A 402 -5.47 -2.94 -8.07
CA LEU A 402 -6.28 -4.12 -7.80
C LEU A 402 -5.79 -4.88 -6.57
N LEU A 403 -4.48 -5.13 -6.50
CA LEU A 403 -3.88 -5.83 -5.37
C LEU A 403 -4.09 -5.06 -4.06
N ILE A 404 -3.96 -3.73 -4.08
CA ILE A 404 -4.18 -2.90 -2.89
C ILE A 404 -5.64 -2.95 -2.46
N ILE A 405 -6.58 -2.75 -3.38
CA ILE A 405 -8.01 -2.76 -3.04
C ILE A 405 -8.42 -4.11 -2.44
N ILE A 406 -8.06 -5.20 -3.10
CA ILE A 406 -8.48 -6.53 -2.66
C ILE A 406 -7.70 -6.95 -1.41
N GLY A 407 -6.39 -6.74 -1.38
CA GLY A 407 -5.53 -7.14 -0.28
C GLY A 407 -5.85 -6.39 1.02
N VAL A 408 -6.00 -5.07 0.95
CA VAL A 408 -6.37 -4.26 2.12
C VAL A 408 -7.79 -4.58 2.56
N GLY A 409 -8.72 -4.74 1.62
CA GLY A 409 -10.10 -5.16 1.93
C GLY A 409 -10.14 -6.51 2.67
N LEU A 410 -9.42 -7.52 2.17
CA LEU A 410 -9.32 -8.83 2.83
C LEU A 410 -8.65 -8.75 4.21
N GLN A 411 -7.59 -7.96 4.34
CA GLN A 411 -6.91 -7.77 5.62
C GLN A 411 -7.84 -7.14 6.64
N THR A 412 -8.60 -6.12 6.24
CA THR A 412 -9.59 -5.46 7.12
C THR A 412 -10.70 -6.40 7.54
N VAL A 413 -11.22 -7.23 6.61
CA VAL A 413 -12.24 -8.26 6.94
C VAL A 413 -11.69 -9.30 7.91
N LYS A 414 -10.45 -9.75 7.74
CA LYS A 414 -9.80 -10.69 8.68
C LYS A 414 -9.65 -10.07 10.06
N GLU A 415 -9.25 -8.81 10.14
CA GLU A 415 -9.12 -8.09 11.41
C GLU A 415 -10.46 -7.97 12.14
N ILE A 416 -11.53 -7.62 11.41
CA ILE A 416 -12.90 -7.59 11.94
C ILE A 416 -13.30 -8.95 12.50
N ASN A 417 -13.04 -10.03 11.75
CA ASN A 417 -13.35 -11.39 12.21
C ASN A 417 -12.57 -11.78 13.47
N THR A 418 -11.29 -11.42 13.54
CA THR A 418 -10.44 -11.69 14.71
C THR A 418 -10.96 -10.97 15.94
N GLN A 419 -11.31 -9.69 15.81
CA GLN A 419 -11.88 -8.91 16.91
C GLN A 419 -13.27 -9.44 17.34
N LEU A 420 -14.10 -9.89 16.41
CA LEU A 420 -15.38 -10.56 16.74
C LEU A 420 -15.18 -11.84 17.54
N GLN A 421 -14.20 -12.66 17.15
CA GLN A 421 -13.90 -13.91 17.88
C GLN A 421 -13.40 -13.62 19.30
N GLN A 422 -12.55 -12.60 19.49
CA GLN A 422 -12.07 -12.19 20.81
C GLN A 422 -13.25 -11.80 21.73
N HIS A 423 -14.19 -11.02 21.24
CA HIS A 423 -15.39 -10.64 22.03
C HIS A 423 -16.30 -11.84 22.38
N HIS A 424 -16.37 -12.85 21.52
CA HIS A 424 -17.12 -14.08 21.84
C HIS A 424 -16.47 -14.86 22.98
N TYR A 425 -15.14 -14.91 23.05
CA TYR A 425 -14.43 -15.59 24.14
C TYR A 425 -14.56 -14.85 25.49
N GLU A 426 -14.55 -13.52 25.50
CA GLU A 426 -14.78 -12.72 26.71
C GLU A 426 -16.19 -12.91 27.28
N GLY A 427 -17.17 -13.16 26.42
CA GLY A 427 -18.56 -13.45 26.85
C GLY A 427 -18.75 -14.80 27.55
N PHE A 428 -17.82 -15.76 27.36
CA PHE A 428 -17.85 -17.07 28.05
C PHE A 428 -17.16 -17.04 29.43
N LEU A 429 -16.41 -15.98 29.74
CA LEU A 429 -15.69 -15.83 31.01
C LEU A 429 -16.43 -14.94 32.01
N LYS A 430 -17.58 -14.39 31.65
CA LYS A 430 -18.55 -13.72 32.51
C LYS A 430 -19.74 -14.64 32.74
#